data_17334de9259330c1628ab857f3f8f951
#
_entry.id   17334de9259330c1628ab857f3f8f951
#
_cell.length_a   1.000
_cell.length_b   1.000
_cell.length_c   1.000
_cell.angle_alpha   90.00
_cell.angle_beta   90.00
_cell.angle_gamma   90.00
#
_symmetry.space_group_name_H-M   'P 1'
#
loop_
_entity.id
_entity.type
_entity.pdbx_description
1 polymer ?
#
loop_
_entity_poly.entity_id
_entity_poly.type
_entity_poly.pdbx_seq_one_letter_code
_entity_poly.pdbx_strand_id
1 'polypeptide(L)'
;FYNLVLASVSRDGLRYFYSNPLAREEKQLPFHLKWERSRSEYLSSFCCPPNMLRVLSQSSEYAYSQAEDGIYTVMYGQSRASLQVGNNHVVLEQTTAYPFDGPITITIAETDGTPFTLYVRIPSWVRQGRIQNQAITAEMADTYLPLRSGWKQGDVITIDAAMEAQVLLAHPLIEECTHQVAVMRGPLVYCSEQVDHPQVNWASLGLRKNAHFTTVT
;
A
#
# COMPACT_ATOMS: atom_id res chain seq x y z
N PHE A 1 -3.94 3.62 -0.22
CA PHE A 1 -3.05 4.77 -0.09
C PHE A 1 -2.14 4.90 -1.31
N TYR A 2 -1.28 3.92 -1.61
CA TYR A 2 -0.25 4.01 -2.64
C TYR A 2 -0.80 4.17 -4.07
N ASN A 3 -1.80 3.37 -4.45
CA ASN A 3 -2.30 3.29 -5.83
C ASN A 3 -3.31 4.37 -6.20
N LEU A 4 -3.85 5.09 -5.22
CA LEU A 4 -4.82 6.16 -5.45
C LEU A 4 -4.28 7.49 -4.95
N VAL A 5 -4.00 7.62 -3.64
CA VAL A 5 -3.65 8.89 -3.02
C VAL A 5 -2.31 9.40 -3.56
N LEU A 6 -1.25 8.61 -3.47
CA LEU A 6 0.07 9.01 -3.97
C LEU A 6 0.10 9.12 -5.50
N ALA A 7 -0.58 8.22 -6.21
CA ALA A 7 -0.65 8.26 -7.66
C ALA A 7 -1.47 9.44 -8.21
N SER A 8 -2.33 10.06 -7.40
CA SER A 8 -3.14 11.21 -7.84
C SER A 8 -2.33 12.49 -8.00
N VAL A 9 -1.17 12.59 -7.37
CA VAL A 9 -0.31 13.76 -7.41
C VAL A 9 0.85 13.52 -8.37
N SER A 10 1.22 14.53 -9.17
CA SER A 10 2.42 14.46 -10.00
C SER A 10 3.69 14.47 -9.13
N ARG A 11 4.80 13.98 -9.68
CA ARG A 11 6.07 13.87 -8.98
C ARG A 11 6.60 15.22 -8.44
N ASP A 12 6.29 16.30 -9.13
CA ASP A 12 6.65 17.67 -8.73
C ASP A 12 5.65 18.29 -7.73
N GLY A 13 4.53 17.58 -7.43
CA GLY A 13 3.48 18.05 -6.53
C GLY A 13 2.56 19.14 -7.09
N LEU A 14 2.71 19.52 -8.37
CA LEU A 14 2.02 20.66 -8.96
C LEU A 14 0.73 20.30 -9.70
N ARG A 15 0.52 19.02 -10.04
CA ARG A 15 -0.62 18.57 -10.82
C ARG A 15 -1.34 17.41 -10.14
N TYR A 16 -2.64 17.38 -10.33
CA TYR A 16 -3.53 16.43 -9.65
C TYR A 16 -4.52 15.81 -10.63
N PHE A 17 -4.88 14.54 -10.40
CA PHE A 17 -6.05 13.93 -11.00
C PHE A 17 -7.33 14.34 -10.28
N TYR A 18 -8.35 14.68 -11.02
CA TYR A 18 -9.72 14.63 -10.52
C TYR A 18 -10.28 13.21 -10.62
N SER A 19 -10.13 12.61 -11.79
CA SER A 19 -10.44 11.19 -12.01
C SER A 19 -9.14 10.45 -12.28
N ASN A 20 -8.85 9.39 -11.51
CA ASN A 20 -7.68 8.55 -11.70
C ASN A 20 -8.09 7.24 -12.42
N PRO A 21 -8.10 7.22 -13.76
CA PRO A 21 -8.50 6.05 -14.52
C PRO A 21 -7.43 4.96 -14.43
N LEU A 22 -7.85 3.70 -14.36
CA LEU A 22 -6.93 2.56 -14.38
C LEU A 22 -6.31 2.33 -15.77
N ALA A 23 -7.01 2.72 -16.82
CA ALA A 23 -6.50 2.74 -18.19
C ALA A 23 -6.83 4.09 -18.84
N ARG A 24 -5.88 4.63 -19.60
CA ARG A 24 -6.06 5.82 -20.42
C ARG A 24 -5.74 5.50 -21.87
N GLU A 25 -6.78 5.49 -22.67
CA GLU A 25 -6.68 5.36 -24.13
C GLU A 25 -7.04 6.69 -24.78
N GLU A 26 -6.48 6.96 -25.96
CA GLU A 26 -6.86 8.13 -26.76
C GLU A 26 -8.31 8.03 -27.27
N LYS A 27 -8.85 6.81 -27.30
CA LYS A 27 -10.20 6.55 -27.77
C LYS A 27 -11.23 7.28 -26.90
N GLN A 28 -12.09 8.01 -27.57
CA GLN A 28 -13.18 8.72 -26.94
C GLN A 28 -14.11 7.73 -26.23
N LEU A 29 -14.36 7.92 -24.96
CA LEU A 29 -15.33 7.12 -24.23
C LEU A 29 -16.74 7.38 -24.76
N PRO A 30 -17.65 6.39 -24.71
CA PRO A 30 -19.04 6.54 -25.20
C PRO A 30 -19.88 7.52 -24.37
N PHE A 31 -19.32 8.07 -23.29
CA PHE A 31 -19.96 9.08 -22.44
C PHE A 31 -18.97 10.22 -22.14
N HIS A 32 -19.51 11.43 -22.01
CA HIS A 32 -18.70 12.58 -21.64
C HIS A 32 -18.34 12.52 -20.15
N LEU A 33 -17.06 12.28 -19.87
CA LEU A 33 -16.52 12.58 -18.55
C LEU A 33 -16.36 14.09 -18.45
N LYS A 34 -16.96 14.69 -17.43
CA LYS A 34 -16.87 16.12 -17.14
C LYS A 34 -15.44 16.57 -16.83
N TRP A 35 -14.59 15.64 -16.41
CA TRP A 35 -13.25 15.91 -15.89
C TRP A 35 -12.17 15.26 -16.76
N GLU A 36 -11.06 15.99 -16.92
CA GLU A 36 -9.90 15.46 -17.63
C GLU A 36 -9.34 14.20 -16.94
N ARG A 37 -8.86 13.28 -17.76
CA ARG A 37 -8.20 12.04 -17.31
C ARG A 37 -6.68 12.21 -17.22
N SER A 38 -6.19 13.43 -17.20
CA SER A 38 -4.79 13.80 -16.99
C SER A 38 -4.66 14.65 -15.73
N ARG A 39 -3.46 14.69 -15.18
CA ARG A 39 -3.17 15.58 -14.08
C ARG A 39 -3.16 17.01 -14.56
N SER A 40 -3.90 17.88 -13.88
CA SER A 40 -4.05 19.30 -14.18
C SER A 40 -3.51 20.15 -13.03
N GLU A 41 -2.93 21.30 -13.36
CA GLU A 41 -2.44 22.27 -12.36
C GLU A 41 -3.61 22.96 -11.65
N TYR A 42 -4.71 23.09 -12.34
CA TYR A 42 -5.90 23.77 -11.84
C TYR A 42 -7.16 22.97 -12.14
N LEU A 43 -7.94 22.74 -11.11
CA LEU A 43 -9.23 22.05 -11.19
C LEU A 43 -10.33 22.98 -10.70
N SER A 44 -11.43 23.06 -11.44
CA SER A 44 -12.61 23.87 -11.08
C SER A 44 -13.42 23.28 -9.91
N SER A 45 -12.99 22.14 -9.36
CA SER A 45 -13.63 21.46 -8.25
C SER A 45 -12.70 21.38 -7.04
N PHE A 46 -13.23 21.69 -5.86
CA PHE A 46 -12.48 21.76 -4.62
C PHE A 46 -12.67 20.52 -3.70
N CYS A 47 -13.26 19.44 -4.20
CA CYS A 47 -13.47 18.23 -3.37
C CYS A 47 -12.27 17.27 -3.41
N CYS A 48 -11.85 16.82 -4.60
CA CYS A 48 -10.91 15.71 -4.72
C CYS A 48 -9.45 16.10 -4.43
N PRO A 49 -8.83 17.14 -5.03
CA PRO A 49 -7.46 17.50 -4.70
C PRO A 49 -7.25 17.90 -3.24
N PRO A 50 -8.12 18.73 -2.60
CA PRO A 50 -8.00 19.03 -1.18
C PRO A 50 -8.17 17.78 -0.29
N ASN A 51 -8.99 16.82 -0.69
CA ASN A 51 -9.09 15.54 0.03
C ASN A 51 -7.80 14.74 -0.03
N MET A 52 -7.13 14.68 -1.18
CA MET A 52 -5.83 14.02 -1.28
C MET A 52 -4.79 14.66 -0.37
N LEU A 53 -4.73 15.99 -0.34
CA LEU A 53 -3.83 16.73 0.56
C LEU A 53 -4.16 16.47 2.03
N ARG A 54 -5.45 16.40 2.37
CA ARG A 54 -5.90 16.08 3.73
C ARG A 54 -5.47 14.67 4.14
N VAL A 55 -5.69 13.67 3.29
CA VAL A 55 -5.27 12.30 3.58
C VAL A 55 -3.76 12.18 3.70
N LEU A 56 -3.00 12.89 2.87
CA LEU A 56 -1.53 12.94 2.97
C LEU A 56 -1.07 13.56 4.29
N SER A 57 -1.64 14.69 4.69
CA SER A 57 -1.28 15.37 5.94
C SER A 57 -1.67 14.59 7.19
N GLN A 58 -2.72 13.78 7.13
CA GLN A 58 -3.22 12.94 8.23
C GLN A 58 -2.68 11.50 8.18
N SER A 59 -1.83 11.15 7.22
CA SER A 59 -1.40 9.76 7.01
C SER A 59 -0.74 9.12 8.23
N SER A 60 -0.04 9.91 9.06
CA SER A 60 0.55 9.45 10.32
C SER A 60 -0.49 8.98 11.34
N GLU A 61 -1.69 9.56 11.35
CA GLU A 61 -2.78 9.21 12.28
C GLU A 61 -3.37 7.83 11.97
N TYR A 62 -3.18 7.34 10.75
CA TYR A 62 -3.66 6.02 10.32
C TYR A 62 -2.61 4.90 10.46
N ALA A 63 -1.37 5.23 10.86
CA ALA A 63 -0.30 4.24 10.92
C ALA A 63 -0.49 3.22 12.05
N TYR A 64 -1.07 3.66 13.15
CA TYR A 64 -1.31 2.84 14.33
C TYR A 64 -2.70 3.09 14.91
N SER A 65 -3.23 2.08 15.60
CA SER A 65 -4.42 2.21 16.42
C SER A 65 -4.12 1.69 17.83
N GLN A 66 -4.67 2.34 18.81
CA GLN A 66 -4.48 2.00 20.23
C GLN A 66 -5.76 1.35 20.76
N ALA A 67 -5.59 0.25 21.48
CA ALA A 67 -6.63 -0.46 22.21
C ALA A 67 -6.28 -0.52 23.70
N GLU A 68 -7.21 -0.94 24.53
CA GLU A 68 -7.02 -1.05 25.96
C GLU A 68 -5.87 -2.00 26.33
N ASP A 69 -5.69 -3.07 25.55
CA ASP A 69 -4.73 -4.14 25.81
C ASP A 69 -3.54 -4.15 24.84
N GLY A 70 -3.48 -3.22 23.86
CA GLY A 70 -2.42 -3.27 22.87
C GLY A 70 -2.44 -2.21 21.79
N ILE A 71 -1.55 -2.42 20.82
CA ILE A 71 -1.31 -1.53 19.68
C ILE A 71 -1.48 -2.33 18.38
N TYR A 72 -2.25 -1.79 17.44
CA TYR A 72 -2.39 -2.32 16.09
C TYR A 72 -1.45 -1.57 15.15
N THR A 73 -0.61 -2.29 14.41
CA THR A 73 0.16 -1.71 13.29
C THR A 73 -0.71 -1.76 12.05
N VAL A 74 -1.29 -0.62 11.67
CA VAL A 74 -2.25 -0.53 10.56
C VAL A 74 -1.56 -0.30 9.23
N MET A 75 -0.58 0.59 9.20
CA MET A 75 0.21 0.88 8.00
C MET A 75 1.70 0.64 8.25
N TYR A 76 2.37 0.13 7.23
CA TYR A 76 3.82 -0.02 7.24
C TYR A 76 4.50 1.12 6.50
N GLY A 77 5.59 1.61 7.06
CA GLY A 77 6.41 2.68 6.53
C GLY A 77 7.43 3.15 7.56
N GLN A 78 8.46 3.81 7.09
CA GLN A 78 9.45 4.43 7.98
C GLN A 78 8.75 5.39 8.94
N SER A 79 8.78 5.10 10.23
CA SER A 79 8.06 5.91 11.22
C SER A 79 8.60 5.74 12.65
N ARG A 80 8.38 6.75 13.48
CA ARG A 80 8.50 6.69 14.93
C ARG A 80 7.20 7.20 15.55
N ALA A 81 6.58 6.42 16.42
CA ALA A 81 5.29 6.74 17.03
C ALA A 81 5.38 6.63 18.56
N SER A 82 4.84 7.64 19.23
CA SER A 82 4.63 7.66 20.68
C SER A 82 3.18 7.31 20.95
N LEU A 83 2.93 6.24 21.67
CA LEU A 83 1.64 5.58 21.84
C LEU A 83 1.37 5.31 23.33
N GLN A 84 0.11 5.07 23.67
CA GLN A 84 -0.31 4.78 25.03
C GLN A 84 -1.10 3.47 25.09
N VAL A 85 -0.73 2.57 26.01
CA VAL A 85 -1.48 1.34 26.30
C VAL A 85 -1.75 1.29 27.79
N GLY A 86 -2.98 1.59 28.19
CA GLY A 86 -3.28 1.82 29.62
C GLY A 86 -2.40 2.96 30.17
N ASN A 87 -1.61 2.68 31.19
CA ASN A 87 -0.64 3.64 31.75
C ASN A 87 0.76 3.52 31.14
N ASN A 88 1.03 2.53 30.27
CA ASN A 88 2.32 2.31 29.67
C ASN A 88 2.52 3.24 28.46
N HIS A 89 3.55 4.08 28.52
CA HIS A 89 4.00 4.86 27.36
C HIS A 89 4.94 4.00 26.52
N VAL A 90 4.59 3.82 25.27
CA VAL A 90 5.30 2.96 24.32
C VAL A 90 5.75 3.78 23.12
N VAL A 91 7.03 3.67 22.78
CA VAL A 91 7.54 4.24 21.51
C VAL A 91 7.92 3.10 20.58
N LEU A 92 7.31 3.09 19.40
CA LEU A 92 7.63 2.15 18.32
C LEU A 92 8.39 2.86 17.21
N GLU A 93 9.40 2.17 16.66
CA GLU A 93 10.07 2.58 15.44
C GLU A 93 9.89 1.52 14.36
N GLN A 94 9.41 1.92 13.18
CA GLN A 94 9.43 1.08 11.99
C GLN A 94 10.57 1.48 11.07
N THR A 95 11.37 0.49 10.66
CA THR A 95 12.42 0.65 9.64
C THR A 95 12.13 -0.28 8.49
N THR A 96 11.97 0.27 7.28
CA THR A 96 11.61 -0.49 6.09
C THR A 96 11.77 0.34 4.82
N ALA A 97 11.96 -0.32 3.68
CA ALA A 97 11.81 0.25 2.35
C ALA A 97 10.39 0.01 1.75
N TYR A 98 9.45 -0.48 2.54
CA TYR A 98 8.06 -0.69 2.13
C TYR A 98 7.43 0.61 1.61
N PRO A 99 6.70 0.64 0.49
CA PRO A 99 6.13 -0.50 -0.23
C PRO A 99 7.00 -1.08 -1.36
N PHE A 100 8.23 -0.62 -1.52
CA PHE A 100 9.08 -0.99 -2.65
C PHE A 100 9.87 -2.27 -2.41
N ASP A 101 10.19 -2.57 -1.14
CA ASP A 101 10.90 -3.79 -0.75
C ASP A 101 10.42 -4.34 0.59
N GLY A 102 10.74 -5.62 0.81
CA GLY A 102 10.11 -6.55 1.70
C GLY A 102 10.25 -6.37 3.19
N PRO A 103 11.42 -6.49 3.82
CA PRO A 103 11.42 -6.66 5.26
C PRO A 103 11.00 -5.38 6.00
N ILE A 104 10.20 -5.59 7.03
CA ILE A 104 9.75 -4.54 7.95
C ILE A 104 10.29 -4.90 9.33
N THR A 105 10.93 -3.96 9.98
CA THR A 105 11.41 -4.09 11.34
C THR A 105 10.65 -3.14 12.24
N ILE A 106 10.07 -3.64 13.32
CA ILE A 106 9.44 -2.84 14.37
C ILE A 106 10.30 -2.99 15.62
N THR A 107 10.82 -1.88 16.11
CA THR A 107 11.64 -1.84 17.35
C THR A 107 10.82 -1.21 18.46
N ILE A 108 10.85 -1.81 19.65
CA ILE A 108 10.34 -1.21 20.88
C ILE A 108 11.38 -0.22 21.36
N ALA A 109 11.23 1.06 21.01
CA ALA A 109 12.22 2.09 21.34
C ALA A 109 12.11 2.54 22.80
N GLU A 110 10.90 2.57 23.37
CA GLU A 110 10.63 2.90 24.76
C GLU A 110 9.43 2.12 25.29
N THR A 111 9.51 1.67 26.54
CA THR A 111 8.41 1.03 27.28
C THR A 111 8.76 0.97 28.77
N ASP A 112 7.76 0.93 29.66
CA ASP A 112 7.98 0.67 31.08
C ASP A 112 8.04 -0.84 31.42
N GLY A 113 7.87 -1.71 30.41
CA GLY A 113 7.90 -3.17 30.54
C GLY A 113 6.55 -3.81 30.92
N THR A 114 5.50 -3.01 31.11
CA THR A 114 4.15 -3.57 31.29
C THR A 114 3.74 -4.36 30.07
N PRO A 115 3.32 -5.63 30.20
CA PRO A 115 2.97 -6.47 29.08
C PRO A 115 1.79 -5.92 28.28
N PHE A 116 1.94 -5.88 26.96
CA PHE A 116 0.86 -5.52 26.04
C PHE A 116 0.91 -6.40 24.77
N THR A 117 -0.17 -6.36 24.01
CA THR A 117 -0.26 -7.07 22.74
C THR A 117 0.09 -6.13 21.59
N LEU A 118 1.07 -6.53 20.76
CA LEU A 118 1.31 -5.89 19.46
C LEU A 118 0.56 -6.69 18.39
N TYR A 119 -0.47 -6.10 17.80
CA TYR A 119 -1.24 -6.67 16.72
C TYR A 119 -0.59 -6.30 15.40
N VAL A 120 0.11 -7.27 14.81
CA VAL A 120 0.87 -7.08 13.57
C VAL A 120 -0.01 -7.41 12.38
N ARG A 121 -0.26 -6.43 11.52
CA ARG A 121 -1.11 -6.61 10.35
C ARG A 121 -0.48 -7.56 9.34
N ILE A 122 -1.28 -8.45 8.78
CA ILE A 122 -0.94 -9.29 7.63
C ILE A 122 -1.71 -8.74 6.42
N PRO A 123 -1.07 -8.01 5.49
CA PRO A 123 -1.75 -7.40 4.35
C PRO A 123 -2.43 -8.41 3.43
N SER A 124 -3.48 -7.99 2.72
CA SER A 124 -4.28 -8.83 1.81
C SER A 124 -3.50 -9.44 0.65
N TRP A 125 -2.38 -8.83 0.25
CA TRP A 125 -1.51 -9.34 -0.83
C TRP A 125 -0.55 -10.45 -0.40
N VAL A 126 -0.38 -10.68 0.92
CA VAL A 126 0.54 -11.71 1.45
C VAL A 126 0.05 -13.10 1.06
N ARG A 127 0.95 -13.92 0.52
CA ARG A 127 0.73 -15.33 0.22
C ARG A 127 1.54 -16.23 1.12
N GLN A 128 2.75 -15.81 1.45
CA GLN A 128 3.67 -16.50 2.35
C GLN A 128 4.66 -15.53 2.97
N GLY A 129 5.18 -15.87 4.13
CA GLY A 129 6.19 -15.10 4.83
C GLY A 129 6.39 -15.56 6.26
N ARG A 130 6.99 -14.71 7.06
CA ARG A 130 7.21 -14.94 8.50
C ARG A 130 7.04 -13.63 9.26
N ILE A 131 6.48 -13.75 10.47
CA ILE A 131 6.54 -12.71 11.48
C ILE A 131 7.30 -13.31 12.66
N GLN A 132 8.47 -12.79 12.96
CA GLN A 132 9.41 -13.45 13.85
C GLN A 132 9.69 -14.90 13.38
N ASN A 133 9.48 -15.88 14.25
CA ASN A 133 9.63 -17.29 13.94
C ASN A 133 8.34 -17.96 13.45
N GLN A 134 7.22 -17.24 13.42
CA GLN A 134 5.92 -17.77 13.00
C GLN A 134 5.74 -17.62 11.50
N ALA A 135 5.44 -18.71 10.82
CA ALA A 135 5.06 -18.67 9.41
C ALA A 135 3.69 -17.99 9.25
N ILE A 136 3.55 -17.19 8.21
CA ILE A 136 2.28 -16.59 7.76
C ILE A 136 1.93 -17.13 6.37
N THR A 137 0.64 -17.35 6.15
CA THR A 137 0.11 -17.95 4.92
C THR A 137 -0.98 -17.07 4.30
N ALA A 138 -1.43 -17.43 3.10
CA ALA A 138 -2.49 -16.71 2.41
C ALA A 138 -3.81 -16.70 3.19
N GLU A 139 -4.11 -17.71 3.98
CA GLU A 139 -5.33 -17.80 4.81
C GLU A 139 -5.33 -16.78 5.94
N MET A 140 -4.14 -16.32 6.36
CA MET A 140 -3.98 -15.27 7.38
C MET A 140 -4.03 -13.87 6.79
N ALA A 141 -4.08 -13.75 5.46
CA ALA A 141 -4.12 -12.43 4.81
C ALA A 141 -5.33 -11.60 5.27
N ASP A 142 -5.12 -10.28 5.33
CA ASP A 142 -6.10 -9.29 5.79
C ASP A 142 -6.55 -9.47 7.26
N THR A 143 -5.67 -10.03 8.08
CA THR A 143 -5.88 -10.21 9.53
C THR A 143 -4.75 -9.54 10.34
N TYR A 144 -4.79 -9.73 11.64
CA TYR A 144 -3.74 -9.32 12.57
C TYR A 144 -3.21 -10.52 13.34
N LEU A 145 -1.89 -10.63 13.43
CA LEU A 145 -1.21 -11.58 14.29
C LEU A 145 -0.97 -10.94 15.66
N PRO A 146 -1.58 -11.43 16.75
CA PRO A 146 -1.32 -10.93 18.08
C PRO A 146 0.01 -11.48 18.63
N LEU A 147 0.91 -10.59 19.02
CA LEU A 147 2.15 -10.89 19.72
C LEU A 147 2.08 -10.27 21.10
N ARG A 148 1.93 -11.08 22.14
CA ARG A 148 1.87 -10.61 23.53
C ARG A 148 3.16 -10.92 24.26
N SER A 149 3.77 -9.89 24.85
CA SER A 149 5.00 -10.03 25.64
C SER A 149 5.13 -8.91 26.66
N GLY A 150 5.97 -9.13 27.66
CA GLY A 150 6.57 -8.07 28.47
C GLY A 150 7.74 -7.47 27.69
N TRP A 151 7.40 -6.64 26.70
CA TRP A 151 8.36 -6.01 25.81
C TRP A 151 9.39 -5.17 26.56
N LYS A 152 10.62 -5.20 26.09
CA LYS A 152 11.74 -4.40 26.62
C LYS A 152 12.22 -3.44 25.55
N GLN A 153 12.81 -2.35 26.00
CA GLN A 153 13.51 -1.45 25.09
C GLN A 153 14.58 -2.21 24.30
N GLY A 154 14.59 -2.01 23.00
CA GLY A 154 15.48 -2.70 22.07
C GLY A 154 14.92 -4.01 21.50
N ASP A 155 13.79 -4.52 21.98
CA ASP A 155 13.14 -5.69 21.36
C ASP A 155 12.74 -5.38 19.92
N VAL A 156 12.99 -6.35 19.04
CA VAL A 156 12.79 -6.20 17.60
C VAL A 156 11.82 -7.26 17.09
N ILE A 157 10.83 -6.81 16.33
CA ILE A 157 9.90 -7.66 15.59
C ILE A 157 10.21 -7.54 14.10
N THR A 158 10.47 -8.67 13.44
CA THR A 158 10.71 -8.72 12.00
C THR A 158 9.52 -9.31 11.28
N ILE A 159 9.13 -8.67 10.18
CA ILE A 159 8.10 -9.12 9.27
C ILE A 159 8.77 -9.27 7.91
N ASP A 160 8.79 -10.48 7.41
CA ASP A 160 9.33 -10.82 6.09
C ASP A 160 8.22 -11.48 5.28
N ALA A 161 7.61 -10.72 4.39
CA ALA A 161 6.55 -11.16 3.50
C ALA A 161 7.05 -11.10 2.06
N ALA A 162 7.07 -12.24 1.39
CA ALA A 162 7.52 -12.32 0.00
C ALA A 162 6.65 -11.45 -0.91
N MET A 163 7.27 -10.43 -1.52
CA MET A 163 6.62 -9.55 -2.49
C MET A 163 6.79 -10.09 -3.91
N GLU A 164 6.09 -11.16 -4.22
CA GLU A 164 6.07 -11.73 -5.57
C GLU A 164 5.11 -10.93 -6.46
N ALA A 165 5.45 -10.83 -7.75
CA ALA A 165 4.54 -10.25 -8.73
C ALA A 165 3.36 -11.20 -8.96
N GLN A 166 2.15 -10.67 -8.91
CA GLN A 166 0.89 -11.38 -9.10
C GLN A 166 0.11 -10.80 -10.26
N VAL A 167 -0.48 -11.66 -11.08
CA VAL A 167 -1.43 -11.27 -12.12
C VAL A 167 -2.83 -11.36 -11.55
N LEU A 168 -3.54 -10.24 -11.57
CA LEU A 168 -4.91 -10.14 -11.10
C LEU A 168 -5.88 -10.12 -12.26
N LEU A 169 -6.96 -10.86 -12.13
CA LEU A 169 -8.09 -10.86 -13.03
C LEU A 169 -9.27 -10.16 -12.35
N ALA A 170 -10.01 -9.36 -13.11
CA ALA A 170 -11.25 -8.79 -12.62
C ALA A 170 -12.33 -9.89 -12.45
N HIS A 171 -13.30 -9.60 -11.59
CA HIS A 171 -14.47 -10.47 -11.48
C HIS A 171 -15.20 -10.54 -12.84
N PRO A 172 -15.67 -11.70 -13.30
CA PRO A 172 -16.28 -11.86 -14.63
C PRO A 172 -17.50 -10.96 -14.92
N LEU A 173 -18.17 -10.47 -13.88
CA LEU A 173 -19.29 -9.52 -14.03
C LEU A 173 -18.83 -8.06 -14.28
N ILE A 174 -17.54 -7.78 -14.25
CA ILE A 174 -16.98 -6.46 -14.61
C ILE A 174 -16.62 -6.50 -16.08
N GLU A 175 -17.60 -6.23 -16.94
CA GLU A 175 -17.48 -6.37 -18.39
C GLU A 175 -16.40 -5.46 -18.99
N GLU A 176 -16.20 -4.27 -18.41
CA GLU A 176 -15.20 -3.28 -18.83
C GLU A 176 -13.77 -3.78 -18.70
N CYS A 177 -13.53 -4.75 -17.82
CA CYS A 177 -12.23 -5.36 -17.60
C CYS A 177 -12.05 -6.71 -18.29
N THR A 178 -12.98 -7.09 -19.19
CA THR A 178 -12.91 -8.36 -19.94
C THR A 178 -11.63 -8.39 -20.79
N HIS A 179 -10.91 -9.52 -20.73
CA HIS A 179 -9.60 -9.71 -21.39
C HIS A 179 -8.47 -8.79 -20.89
N GLN A 180 -8.64 -8.15 -19.75
CA GLN A 180 -7.62 -7.33 -19.14
C GLN A 180 -7.07 -7.99 -17.88
N VAL A 181 -5.81 -7.67 -17.56
CA VAL A 181 -5.14 -8.10 -16.35
C VAL A 181 -4.45 -6.92 -15.70
N ALA A 182 -4.31 -6.96 -14.38
CA ALA A 182 -3.43 -6.06 -13.64
C ALA A 182 -2.24 -6.84 -13.08
N VAL A 183 -1.09 -6.20 -13.00
CA VAL A 183 0.08 -6.75 -12.34
C VAL A 183 0.28 -6.02 -11.02
N MET A 184 0.39 -6.77 -9.93
CA MET A 184 0.61 -6.23 -8.59
C MET A 184 1.83 -6.89 -7.95
N ARG A 185 2.63 -6.11 -7.21
CA ARG A 185 3.72 -6.63 -6.38
C ARG A 185 3.64 -6.00 -4.99
N GLY A 186 3.48 -6.82 -3.97
CA GLY A 186 3.13 -6.29 -2.65
C GLY A 186 1.87 -5.44 -2.73
N PRO A 187 1.85 -4.24 -2.16
CA PRO A 187 0.68 -3.33 -2.22
C PRO A 187 0.61 -2.50 -3.51
N LEU A 188 1.61 -2.57 -4.39
CA LEU A 188 1.71 -1.71 -5.57
C LEU A 188 1.10 -2.36 -6.80
N VAL A 189 0.20 -1.65 -7.47
CA VAL A 189 -0.29 -1.98 -8.81
C VAL A 189 0.64 -1.33 -9.83
N TYR A 190 1.17 -2.13 -10.72
CA TYR A 190 2.05 -1.68 -11.80
C TYR A 190 1.22 -1.25 -13.01
N CYS A 191 1.69 -0.25 -13.70
CA CYS A 191 1.14 0.18 -14.98
C CYS A 191 2.25 0.23 -16.03
N SER A 192 1.85 0.20 -17.28
CA SER A 192 2.71 0.44 -18.42
C SER A 192 2.39 1.81 -19.00
N GLU A 193 3.39 2.62 -19.25
CA GLU A 193 3.22 3.97 -19.79
C GLU A 193 3.82 4.10 -21.18
N GLN A 194 3.12 4.80 -22.08
CA GLN A 194 3.56 4.98 -23.45
C GLN A 194 4.85 5.82 -23.53
N VAL A 195 5.09 6.69 -22.57
CA VAL A 195 6.30 7.50 -22.50
C VAL A 195 7.56 6.65 -22.39
N ASP A 196 7.45 5.49 -21.71
CA ASP A 196 8.57 4.55 -21.56
C ASP A 196 8.78 3.70 -22.82
N HIS A 197 7.74 3.53 -23.63
CA HIS A 197 7.73 2.69 -24.82
C HIS A 197 6.99 3.36 -25.99
N PRO A 198 7.51 4.45 -26.56
CA PRO A 198 6.77 5.27 -27.54
C PRO A 198 6.46 4.53 -28.86
N GLN A 199 7.15 3.42 -29.13
CA GLN A 199 6.95 2.62 -30.35
C GLN A 199 5.95 1.46 -30.16
N VAL A 200 5.45 1.24 -28.96
CA VAL A 200 4.54 0.13 -28.65
C VAL A 200 3.09 0.56 -28.90
N ASN A 201 2.38 -0.23 -29.70
CA ASN A 201 0.93 -0.10 -29.77
C ASN A 201 0.28 -0.78 -28.55
N TRP A 202 -0.14 0.00 -27.59
CA TRP A 202 -0.71 -0.46 -26.31
C TRP A 202 -1.98 -1.30 -26.51
N ALA A 203 -2.78 -1.03 -27.53
CA ALA A 203 -3.99 -1.80 -27.82
C ALA A 203 -3.67 -3.26 -28.21
N SER A 204 -2.43 -3.53 -28.64
CA SER A 204 -1.96 -4.88 -28.97
C SER A 204 -1.05 -5.50 -27.92
N LEU A 205 -0.79 -4.79 -26.81
CA LEU A 205 0.03 -5.30 -25.73
C LEU A 205 -0.72 -6.39 -24.97
N GLY A 206 -0.12 -7.57 -24.87
CA GLY A 206 -0.67 -8.69 -24.14
C GLY A 206 0.34 -9.34 -23.22
N LEU A 207 -0.10 -9.80 -22.08
CA LEU A 207 0.72 -10.59 -21.18
C LEU A 207 0.64 -12.08 -21.56
N ARG A 208 1.80 -12.74 -21.68
CA ARG A 208 1.83 -14.18 -21.90
C ARG A 208 1.29 -14.92 -20.67
N LYS A 209 0.56 -16.02 -20.89
CA LYS A 209 -0.01 -16.82 -19.79
C LYS A 209 1.04 -17.28 -18.76
N ASN A 210 2.26 -17.53 -19.20
CA ASN A 210 3.38 -17.96 -18.36
C ASN A 210 4.45 -16.86 -18.27
N ALA A 211 4.05 -15.60 -18.13
CA ALA A 211 4.98 -14.51 -17.96
C ALA A 211 5.73 -14.65 -16.61
N HIS A 212 7.04 -14.52 -16.68
CA HIS A 212 7.88 -14.39 -15.49
C HIS A 212 8.25 -12.93 -15.30
N PHE A 213 8.19 -12.47 -14.05
CA PHE A 213 8.52 -11.10 -13.69
C PHE A 213 9.85 -11.08 -12.97
N THR A 214 10.68 -10.12 -13.31
CA THR A 214 11.94 -9.85 -12.63
C THR A 214 11.91 -8.40 -12.15
N THR A 215 12.28 -8.19 -10.89
CA THR A 215 12.48 -6.84 -10.38
C THR A 215 13.79 -6.30 -10.92
N VAL A 216 13.74 -5.15 -11.58
CA VAL A 216 14.91 -4.38 -12.00
C VAL A 216 15.05 -3.24 -11.00
N THR A 217 16.20 -3.19 -10.31
CA THR A 217 16.57 -2.13 -9.36
C THR A 217 17.39 -1.06 -10.05
#